data_3a5a531acc3fcf45b3aafdabea52400c
#
_entry.id   3a5a531acc3fcf45b3aafdabea52400c
#
_cell.length_a   1.000
_cell.length_b   1.000
_cell.length_c   1.000
_cell.angle_alpha   90.00
_cell.angle_beta   90.00
_cell.angle_gamma   90.00
#
_symmetry.space_group_name_H-M   'P 1'
#
loop_
_entity.id
_entity.type
_entity.pdbx_description
1 polymer ?
#
loop_
_entity_poly.entity_id
_entity_poly.type
_entity_poly.pdbx_seq_one_letter_code
_entity_poly.pdbx_strand_id
1 'polypeptide(L)'
;MTVHFLAPENKDEWDPIWKRCFDTWIQTEHDINVWTDEGIDKILIEDDEEFYNEYLNKCPNIYKWDYVRYIILERYGGMYVDMDVELIDNSFINKLHPRKIYLMEGTGGTYVENSIMISPLNPANKQIWLRLKIFAKNRIIGRSREYENDWNGAVWVVGAQLMSEFFIKHLPYNNQNCRKYYDILAWEHFGNKNGTLN
;
A
#
# COMPACT_ATOMS: atom_id res chain seq x y z
N MET A 1 -13.86 6.05 -8.40
CA MET A 1 -12.42 5.99 -8.01
C MET A 1 -11.96 4.55 -8.23
N THR A 2 -10.74 4.36 -8.71
CA THR A 2 -10.20 3.00 -8.87
C THR A 2 -9.70 2.45 -7.55
N VAL A 3 -10.10 1.21 -7.22
CA VAL A 3 -9.61 0.48 -6.05
C VAL A 3 -8.74 -0.68 -6.55
N HIS A 4 -7.54 -0.77 -6.01
CA HIS A 4 -6.52 -1.74 -6.40
C HIS A 4 -6.34 -2.80 -5.32
N PHE A 5 -6.37 -4.05 -5.72
CA PHE A 5 -6.09 -5.21 -4.89
C PHE A 5 -4.93 -6.01 -5.47
N LEU A 6 -4.21 -6.73 -4.63
CA LEU A 6 -3.25 -7.76 -5.04
C LEU A 6 -3.81 -9.13 -4.66
N ALA A 7 -3.94 -10.03 -5.62
CA ALA A 7 -4.45 -11.39 -5.36
C ALA A 7 -3.99 -12.38 -6.43
N PRO A 8 -3.93 -13.69 -6.12
CA PRO A 8 -3.73 -14.72 -7.12
C PRO A 8 -4.79 -14.63 -8.23
N GLU A 9 -4.41 -15.00 -9.47
CA GLU A 9 -5.31 -14.96 -10.62
C GLU A 9 -6.53 -15.87 -10.44
N ASN A 10 -6.30 -17.07 -9.90
CA ASN A 10 -7.35 -18.03 -9.65
C ASN A 10 -8.12 -17.68 -8.36
N LYS A 11 -9.34 -17.17 -8.52
CA LYS A 11 -10.20 -16.81 -7.38
C LYS A 11 -10.59 -17.99 -6.48
N ASP A 12 -10.49 -19.22 -6.97
CA ASP A 12 -10.76 -20.40 -6.16
C ASP A 12 -9.71 -20.61 -5.07
N GLU A 13 -8.49 -20.10 -5.29
CA GLU A 13 -7.38 -20.14 -4.35
C GLU A 13 -7.46 -19.04 -3.26
N TRP A 14 -8.37 -18.09 -3.41
CA TRP A 14 -8.52 -17.02 -2.43
C TRP A 14 -9.06 -17.54 -1.12
N ASP A 15 -8.48 -17.08 -0.02
CA ASP A 15 -9.02 -17.34 1.31
C ASP A 15 -10.51 -16.94 1.38
N PRO A 16 -11.36 -17.72 2.05
CA PRO A 16 -12.76 -17.35 2.25
C PRO A 16 -12.99 -15.98 2.88
N ILE A 17 -12.05 -15.52 3.72
CA ILE A 17 -12.06 -14.18 4.30
C ILE A 17 -11.87 -13.13 3.20
N TRP A 18 -10.90 -13.33 2.30
CA TRP A 18 -10.65 -12.44 1.18
C TRP A 18 -11.86 -12.30 0.26
N LYS A 19 -12.51 -13.42 -0.07
CA LYS A 19 -13.74 -13.41 -0.90
C LYS A 19 -14.82 -12.54 -0.25
N ARG A 20 -15.07 -12.74 1.05
CA ARG A 20 -16.09 -11.95 1.78
C ARG A 20 -15.75 -10.47 1.86
N CYS A 21 -14.49 -10.12 2.14
CA CYS A 21 -14.08 -8.72 2.17
C CYS A 21 -14.19 -8.10 0.78
N PHE A 22 -13.68 -8.76 -0.24
CA PHE A 22 -13.74 -8.30 -1.63
C PHE A 22 -15.18 -8.08 -2.11
N ASP A 23 -16.13 -8.94 -1.71
CA ASP A 23 -17.55 -8.82 -2.06
C ASP A 23 -18.17 -7.52 -1.55
N THR A 24 -17.65 -6.92 -0.48
CA THR A 24 -18.14 -5.61 -0.01
C THR A 24 -17.70 -4.45 -0.93
N TRP A 25 -16.58 -4.61 -1.62
CA TRP A 25 -16.03 -3.62 -2.53
C TRP A 25 -16.67 -3.66 -3.92
N ILE A 26 -16.93 -4.86 -4.46
CA ILE A 26 -17.58 -5.00 -5.78
C ILE A 26 -19.04 -4.56 -5.81
N GLN A 27 -19.66 -4.38 -4.65
CA GLN A 27 -21.01 -3.81 -4.53
C GLN A 27 -21.04 -2.28 -4.63
N THR A 28 -19.88 -1.65 -4.70
CA THR A 28 -19.77 -0.19 -4.84
C THR A 28 -19.73 0.25 -6.30
N GLU A 29 -19.86 1.55 -6.54
CA GLU A 29 -19.68 2.17 -7.86
C GLU A 29 -18.18 2.42 -8.20
N HIS A 30 -17.25 1.75 -7.52
CA HIS A 30 -15.82 1.90 -7.78
C HIS A 30 -15.36 1.01 -8.93
N ASP A 31 -14.37 1.50 -9.68
CA ASP A 31 -13.65 0.67 -10.63
C ASP A 31 -12.71 -0.25 -9.86
N ILE A 32 -12.88 -1.56 -9.97
CA ILE A 32 -12.06 -2.55 -9.27
C ILE A 32 -10.97 -3.06 -10.19
N ASN A 33 -9.72 -2.98 -9.73
CA ASN A 33 -8.56 -3.53 -10.42
C ASN A 33 -7.81 -4.52 -9.52
N VAL A 34 -7.77 -5.79 -9.93
CA VAL A 34 -7.05 -6.86 -9.23
C VAL A 34 -5.75 -7.13 -9.98
N TRP A 35 -4.62 -6.93 -9.31
CA TRP A 35 -3.29 -7.21 -9.83
C TRP A 35 -2.89 -8.63 -9.45
N THR A 36 -2.64 -9.44 -10.47
CA THR A 36 -2.13 -10.82 -10.31
C THR A 36 -0.61 -10.83 -10.27
N ASP A 37 -0.01 -11.96 -9.88
CA ASP A 37 1.46 -12.09 -9.84
C ASP A 37 2.12 -11.74 -11.18
N GLU A 38 1.53 -12.14 -12.31
CA GLU A 38 2.03 -11.77 -13.64
C GLU A 38 1.95 -10.25 -13.88
N GLY A 39 0.85 -9.63 -13.51
CA GLY A 39 0.67 -8.18 -13.61
C GLY A 39 1.62 -7.40 -12.70
N ILE A 40 1.89 -7.94 -11.52
CA ILE A 40 2.84 -7.39 -10.54
C ILE A 40 4.27 -7.45 -11.10
N ASP A 41 4.72 -8.62 -11.55
CA ASP A 41 6.07 -8.77 -12.09
C ASP A 41 6.27 -7.87 -13.32
N LYS A 42 5.27 -7.79 -14.20
CA LYS A 42 5.31 -6.92 -15.38
C LYS A 42 5.50 -5.44 -14.99
N ILE A 43 4.71 -4.92 -14.07
CA ILE A 43 4.82 -3.50 -13.65
C ILE A 43 6.13 -3.21 -12.92
N LEU A 44 6.67 -4.18 -12.17
CA LEU A 44 7.95 -4.06 -11.49
C LEU A 44 9.11 -4.01 -12.50
N ILE A 45 9.10 -4.87 -13.52
CA ILE A 45 10.09 -4.86 -14.61
C ILE A 45 10.01 -3.56 -15.41
N GLU A 46 8.82 -3.12 -15.77
CA GLU A 46 8.62 -1.85 -16.49
C GLU A 46 9.07 -0.62 -15.67
N ASP A 47 9.06 -0.70 -14.35
CA ASP A 47 9.48 0.38 -13.48
C ASP A 47 11.02 0.47 -13.36
N ASP A 48 11.66 -0.67 -13.12
CA ASP A 48 13.11 -0.78 -12.98
C ASP A 48 13.56 -2.24 -13.15
N GLU A 49 13.85 -2.65 -14.36
CA GLU A 49 14.23 -4.03 -14.70
C GLU A 49 15.51 -4.47 -14.00
N GLU A 50 16.52 -3.61 -13.91
CA GLU A 50 17.78 -3.92 -13.23
C GLU A 50 17.55 -4.18 -11.74
N PHE A 51 16.82 -3.29 -11.07
CA PHE A 51 16.50 -3.45 -9.65
C PHE A 51 15.65 -4.69 -9.40
N TYR A 52 14.67 -4.98 -10.26
CA TYR A 52 13.87 -6.19 -10.16
C TYR A 52 14.74 -7.45 -10.22
N ASN A 53 15.58 -7.57 -11.25
CA ASN A 53 16.38 -8.77 -11.47
C ASN A 53 17.50 -8.95 -10.45
N GLU A 54 18.18 -7.86 -10.07
CA GLU A 54 19.35 -7.94 -9.21
C GLU A 54 19.02 -8.01 -7.72
N TYR A 55 17.87 -7.49 -7.29
CA TYR A 55 17.54 -7.37 -5.88
C TYR A 55 16.14 -7.91 -5.55
N LEU A 56 15.08 -7.32 -6.09
CA LEU A 56 13.72 -7.53 -5.62
C LEU A 56 13.22 -8.96 -5.86
N ASN A 57 13.53 -9.55 -7.02
CA ASN A 57 13.13 -10.92 -7.35
C ASN A 57 13.89 -11.99 -6.54
N LYS A 58 14.96 -11.59 -5.84
CA LYS A 58 15.71 -12.46 -4.92
C LYS A 58 15.17 -12.39 -3.49
N CYS A 59 14.26 -11.45 -3.20
CA CYS A 59 13.58 -11.33 -1.93
C CYS A 59 12.33 -12.22 -1.86
N PRO A 60 11.82 -12.53 -0.66
CA PRO A 60 10.48 -13.12 -0.50
C PRO A 60 9.39 -12.29 -1.21
N ASN A 61 8.36 -12.96 -1.73
CA ASN A 61 7.30 -12.29 -2.50
C ASN A 61 6.63 -11.11 -1.77
N ILE A 62 6.57 -11.15 -0.45
CA ILE A 62 6.01 -10.05 0.35
C ILE A 62 6.71 -8.70 0.07
N TYR A 63 8.01 -8.71 -0.28
CA TYR A 63 8.74 -7.49 -0.66
C TYR A 63 8.25 -6.93 -1.99
N LYS A 64 7.95 -7.81 -2.96
CA LYS A 64 7.36 -7.41 -4.25
C LYS A 64 5.98 -6.82 -4.04
N TRP A 65 5.14 -7.49 -3.25
CA TRP A 65 3.77 -7.06 -2.96
C TRP A 65 3.72 -5.72 -2.21
N ASP A 66 4.58 -5.50 -1.23
CA ASP A 66 4.65 -4.22 -0.53
C ASP A 66 5.24 -3.10 -1.41
N TYR A 67 6.24 -3.41 -2.25
CA TYR A 67 6.86 -2.41 -3.11
C TYR A 67 5.96 -1.98 -4.27
N VAL A 68 5.25 -2.92 -4.89
CA VAL A 68 4.39 -2.64 -6.05
C VAL A 68 3.22 -1.69 -5.70
N ARG A 69 2.74 -1.71 -4.46
CA ARG A 69 1.67 -0.79 -3.99
C ARG A 69 2.06 0.67 -4.23
N TYR A 70 3.33 1.01 -4.02
CA TYR A 70 3.86 2.37 -4.21
C TYR A 70 3.91 2.75 -5.68
N ILE A 71 4.25 1.82 -6.56
CA ILE A 71 4.24 2.03 -8.02
C ILE A 71 2.81 2.21 -8.52
N ILE A 72 1.87 1.38 -8.06
CA ILE A 72 0.46 1.48 -8.42
C ILE A 72 -0.09 2.87 -8.07
N LEU A 73 0.13 3.32 -6.85
CA LEU A 73 -0.36 4.63 -6.40
C LEU A 73 0.38 5.81 -7.06
N GLU A 74 1.65 5.64 -7.40
CA GLU A 74 2.42 6.63 -8.17
C GLU A 74 1.89 6.77 -9.60
N ARG A 75 1.61 5.66 -10.29
CA ARG A 75 1.23 5.66 -11.70
C ARG A 75 -0.25 5.92 -11.92
N TYR A 76 -1.10 5.30 -11.12
CA TYR A 76 -2.55 5.27 -11.34
C TYR A 76 -3.34 6.06 -10.30
N GLY A 77 -2.75 6.37 -9.13
CA GLY A 77 -3.51 6.93 -8.02
C GLY A 77 -4.58 5.97 -7.53
N GLY A 78 -5.70 6.51 -7.03
CA GLY A 78 -6.80 5.70 -6.53
C GLY A 78 -6.63 5.24 -5.09
N MET A 79 -7.12 4.08 -4.77
CA MET A 79 -7.05 3.47 -3.45
C MET A 79 -6.48 2.06 -3.54
N TYR A 80 -5.42 1.78 -2.80
CA TYR A 80 -4.93 0.43 -2.56
C TYR A 80 -5.60 -0.15 -1.30
N VAL A 81 -6.00 -1.42 -1.36
CA VAL A 81 -6.64 -2.12 -0.24
C VAL A 81 -6.14 -3.57 -0.19
N ASP A 82 -5.79 -4.05 1.00
CA ASP A 82 -5.48 -5.46 1.23
C ASP A 82 -6.75 -6.33 1.13
N MET A 83 -6.60 -7.57 0.68
CA MET A 83 -7.73 -8.49 0.43
C MET A 83 -8.53 -8.87 1.68
N ASP A 84 -7.98 -8.72 2.87
CA ASP A 84 -8.62 -9.02 4.15
C ASP A 84 -9.33 -7.81 4.79
N VAL A 85 -9.43 -6.71 4.06
CA VAL A 85 -10.13 -5.49 4.50
C VAL A 85 -11.51 -5.42 3.89
N GLU A 86 -12.55 -5.41 4.73
CA GLU A 86 -13.94 -5.17 4.29
C GLU A 86 -14.28 -3.68 4.33
N LEU A 87 -15.13 -3.25 3.41
CA LEU A 87 -15.74 -1.92 3.44
C LEU A 87 -17.02 -1.96 4.26
N ILE A 88 -17.08 -1.18 5.34
CA ILE A 88 -18.27 -1.04 6.19
C ILE A 88 -19.12 0.14 5.74
N ASP A 89 -18.48 1.26 5.47
CA ASP A 89 -19.15 2.51 5.07
C ASP A 89 -18.33 3.26 4.04
N ASN A 90 -18.97 3.61 2.94
CA ASN A 90 -18.36 4.32 1.81
C ASN A 90 -18.45 5.86 1.92
N SER A 91 -19.04 6.39 2.98
CA SER A 91 -19.32 7.84 3.14
C SER A 91 -18.05 8.69 3.27
N PHE A 92 -16.92 8.08 3.69
CA PHE A 92 -15.63 8.79 3.83
C PHE A 92 -15.13 9.37 2.51
N ILE A 93 -15.47 8.75 1.37
CA ILE A 93 -15.00 9.18 0.04
C ILE A 93 -15.40 10.61 -0.25
N ASN A 94 -16.60 11.01 0.16
CA ASN A 94 -17.10 12.37 -0.03
C ASN A 94 -16.35 13.42 0.81
N LYS A 95 -15.55 12.97 1.78
CA LYS A 95 -14.74 13.83 2.67
C LYS A 95 -13.28 13.93 2.20
N LEU A 96 -12.88 13.18 1.17
CA LEU A 96 -11.51 13.17 0.70
C LEU A 96 -11.15 14.48 0.00
N HIS A 97 -10.04 15.07 0.41
CA HIS A 97 -9.50 16.25 -0.27
C HIS A 97 -8.68 15.81 -1.50
N PRO A 98 -8.90 16.38 -2.70
CA PRO A 98 -8.31 15.90 -3.96
C PRO A 98 -6.78 16.04 -4.06
N ARG A 99 -6.14 16.65 -3.08
CA ARG A 99 -4.67 16.85 -3.06
C ARG A 99 -3.96 16.12 -1.93
N LYS A 100 -4.70 15.42 -1.06
CA LYS A 100 -4.07 14.72 0.08
C LYS A 100 -3.99 13.23 -0.17
N ILE A 101 -2.90 12.63 0.30
CA ILE A 101 -2.78 11.20 0.51
C ILE A 101 -3.48 10.86 1.83
N TYR A 102 -4.15 9.71 1.90
CA TYR A 102 -4.76 9.20 3.12
C TYR A 102 -4.14 7.85 3.45
N LEU A 103 -3.75 7.69 4.71
CA LEU A 103 -3.11 6.50 5.24
C LEU A 103 -3.90 6.02 6.46
N MET A 104 -3.91 4.73 6.70
CA MET A 104 -4.53 4.17 7.90
C MET A 104 -3.64 4.36 9.11
N GLU A 105 -4.27 4.62 10.27
CA GLU A 105 -3.59 4.61 11.55
C GLU A 105 -3.26 3.17 11.95
N GLY A 106 -2.00 2.92 12.28
CA GLY A 106 -1.58 1.63 12.80
C GLY A 106 -1.98 1.43 14.26
N THR A 107 -1.91 0.20 14.72
CA THR A 107 -2.29 -0.19 16.08
C THR A 107 -1.53 0.64 17.13
N GLY A 108 -2.25 1.27 18.03
CA GLY A 108 -1.67 2.12 19.06
C GLY A 108 -1.31 3.54 18.64
N GLY A 109 -1.68 3.98 17.44
CA GLY A 109 -1.54 5.37 17.00
C GLY A 109 -0.10 5.85 16.76
N THR A 110 0.87 4.94 16.74
CA THR A 110 2.30 5.28 16.66
C THR A 110 2.91 5.16 15.28
N TYR A 111 2.19 4.54 14.34
CA TYR A 111 2.65 4.32 12.97
C TYR A 111 1.48 4.32 11.99
N VAL A 112 1.78 4.30 10.69
CA VAL A 112 0.79 4.18 9.61
C VAL A 112 0.85 2.79 9.00
N GLU A 113 -0.32 2.25 8.65
CA GLU A 113 -0.48 0.96 7.99
C GLU A 113 -0.43 1.13 6.47
N ASN A 114 0.04 0.10 5.77
CA ASN A 114 0.02 0.03 4.32
C ASN A 114 -1.09 -0.87 3.74
N SER A 115 -2.01 -1.29 4.59
CA SER A 115 -3.18 -2.10 4.23
C SER A 115 -4.25 -1.32 3.46
N ILE A 116 -4.36 -0.01 3.71
CA ILE A 116 -5.19 0.91 2.96
C ILE A 116 -4.41 2.20 2.73
N MET A 117 -4.33 2.60 1.49
CA MET A 117 -3.67 3.85 1.09
C MET A 117 -4.48 4.52 -0.01
N ILE A 118 -4.86 5.78 0.17
CA ILE A 118 -5.62 6.53 -0.84
C ILE A 118 -4.76 7.66 -1.37
N SER A 119 -4.66 7.75 -2.67
CA SER A 119 -3.88 8.76 -3.35
C SER A 119 -4.62 9.32 -4.57
N PRO A 120 -5.30 10.45 -4.45
CA PRO A 120 -5.78 11.14 -5.63
C PRO A 120 -4.64 11.43 -6.59
N LEU A 121 -4.85 11.13 -7.88
CA LEU A 121 -3.81 11.30 -8.90
C LEU A 121 -3.57 12.80 -9.15
N ASN A 122 -2.41 13.28 -8.71
CA ASN A 122 -1.93 14.64 -8.97
C ASN A 122 -0.39 14.70 -8.90
N PRO A 123 0.25 15.72 -9.49
CA PRO A 123 1.71 15.79 -9.55
C PRO A 123 2.41 15.78 -8.18
N ALA A 124 1.81 16.37 -7.14
CA ALA A 124 2.43 16.41 -5.81
C ALA A 124 2.42 15.01 -5.15
N ASN A 125 1.29 14.31 -5.20
CA ASN A 125 1.18 12.95 -4.67
C ASN A 125 2.10 11.99 -5.43
N LYS A 126 2.15 12.10 -6.76
CA LYS A 126 3.08 11.31 -7.58
C LYS A 126 4.53 11.47 -7.13
N GLN A 127 4.97 12.70 -6.83
CA GLN A 127 6.32 12.95 -6.32
C GLN A 127 6.57 12.36 -4.93
N ILE A 128 5.55 12.32 -4.06
CA ILE A 128 5.65 11.69 -2.74
C ILE A 128 5.86 10.19 -2.90
N TRP A 129 5.05 9.51 -3.72
CA TRP A 129 5.19 8.09 -3.98
C TRP A 129 6.50 7.73 -4.66
N LEU A 130 6.97 8.53 -5.61
CA LEU A 130 8.27 8.36 -6.23
C LEU A 130 9.41 8.41 -5.20
N ARG A 131 9.37 9.37 -4.28
CA ARG A 131 10.36 9.49 -3.20
C ARG A 131 10.30 8.32 -2.22
N LEU A 132 9.10 7.86 -1.85
CA LEU A 132 8.92 6.67 -1.01
C LEU A 132 9.48 5.42 -1.71
N LYS A 133 9.19 5.25 -2.99
CA LYS A 133 9.71 4.16 -3.82
C LYS A 133 11.25 4.14 -3.85
N ILE A 134 11.89 5.29 -4.07
CA ILE A 134 13.35 5.41 -4.02
C ILE A 134 13.89 5.08 -2.62
N PHE A 135 13.20 5.52 -1.58
CA PHE A 135 13.59 5.22 -0.19
C PHE A 135 13.51 3.72 0.11
N ALA A 136 12.44 3.04 -0.32
CA ALA A 136 12.28 1.60 -0.21
C ALA A 136 13.33 0.83 -1.02
N LYS A 137 13.56 1.23 -2.28
CA LYS A 137 14.60 0.66 -3.15
C LYS A 137 15.98 0.69 -2.47
N ASN A 138 16.39 1.85 -1.93
CA ASN A 138 17.67 1.98 -1.25
C ASN A 138 17.77 1.08 -0.01
N ARG A 139 16.68 0.86 0.70
CA ARG A 139 16.65 -0.06 1.83
C ARG A 139 16.79 -1.52 1.40
N ILE A 140 16.09 -1.93 0.37
CA ILE A 140 16.21 -3.27 -0.20
C ILE A 140 17.64 -3.52 -0.64
N ILE A 141 18.26 -2.61 -1.40
CA ILE A 141 19.65 -2.73 -1.85
C ILE A 141 20.62 -2.79 -0.67
N GLY A 142 20.46 -1.91 0.31
CA GLY A 142 21.36 -1.82 1.48
C GLY A 142 21.33 -3.05 2.39
N ARG A 143 20.25 -3.83 2.35
CA ARG A 143 20.04 -5.01 3.18
C ARG A 143 19.99 -6.33 2.42
N SER A 144 20.30 -6.34 1.13
CA SER A 144 20.17 -7.49 0.23
C SER A 144 20.91 -8.77 0.67
N ARG A 145 21.70 -8.73 1.73
CA ARG A 145 22.43 -9.89 2.29
C ARG A 145 21.82 -10.46 3.57
N GLU A 146 20.79 -9.82 4.14
CA GLU A 146 20.25 -10.17 5.47
C GLU A 146 18.87 -10.84 5.41
N TYR A 147 18.30 -11.02 4.19
CA TYR A 147 16.91 -11.47 4.05
C TYR A 147 16.78 -12.96 3.84
N GLU A 148 16.85 -13.69 4.92
CA GLU A 148 16.28 -15.03 4.99
C GLU A 148 14.82 -14.93 5.48
N ASN A 149 13.85 -15.18 4.57
CA ASN A 149 12.45 -15.59 4.81
C ASN A 149 11.70 -14.92 5.99
N ASP A 150 12.03 -13.70 6.39
CA ASP A 150 11.40 -13.07 7.55
C ASP A 150 10.35 -12.03 7.13
N TRP A 151 9.06 -12.38 7.38
CA TRP A 151 7.93 -11.46 7.23
C TRP A 151 8.14 -10.16 8.03
N ASN A 152 8.72 -10.25 9.24
CA ASN A 152 9.06 -9.08 10.03
C ASN A 152 10.07 -8.17 9.32
N GLY A 153 11.01 -8.73 8.56
CA GLY A 153 11.95 -7.96 7.74
C GLY A 153 11.23 -7.10 6.71
N ALA A 154 10.23 -7.64 6.02
CA ALA A 154 9.46 -6.88 5.01
C ALA A 154 8.77 -5.65 5.62
N VAL A 155 8.15 -5.77 6.79
CA VAL A 155 7.47 -4.65 7.49
C VAL A 155 8.43 -3.48 7.72
N TRP A 156 9.70 -3.75 8.09
CA TRP A 156 10.70 -2.70 8.35
C TRP A 156 11.34 -2.13 7.08
N VAL A 157 11.46 -2.93 6.04
CA VAL A 157 12.26 -2.60 4.86
C VAL A 157 11.44 -1.94 3.78
N VAL A 158 10.20 -2.41 3.59
CA VAL A 158 9.34 -1.98 2.49
C VAL A 158 7.89 -1.76 2.92
N GLY A 159 7.46 -2.27 4.09
CA GLY A 159 6.09 -2.22 4.56
C GLY A 159 5.76 -1.04 5.48
N ALA A 160 4.86 -1.26 6.44
CA ALA A 160 4.26 -0.23 7.30
C ALA A 160 5.29 0.59 8.11
N GLN A 161 6.36 -0.03 8.61
CA GLN A 161 7.38 0.70 9.37
C GLN A 161 8.24 1.60 8.48
N LEU A 162 8.57 1.18 7.25
CA LEU A 162 9.24 2.04 6.28
C LEU A 162 8.35 3.25 5.95
N MET A 163 7.06 3.02 5.69
CA MET A 163 6.11 4.09 5.44
C MET A 163 6.03 5.07 6.60
N SER A 164 5.91 4.57 7.83
CA SER A 164 5.86 5.40 9.02
C SER A 164 7.12 6.26 9.16
N GLU A 165 8.28 5.68 8.94
CA GLU A 165 9.54 6.44 8.96
C GLU A 165 9.58 7.51 7.87
N PHE A 166 9.17 7.16 6.65
CA PHE A 166 9.15 8.10 5.54
C PHE A 166 8.18 9.26 5.78
N PHE A 167 6.92 8.97 6.10
CA PHE A 167 5.90 10.00 6.30
C PHE A 167 6.11 10.80 7.58
N ILE A 168 6.68 10.18 8.62
CA ILE A 168 6.90 10.85 9.91
C ILE A 168 8.24 11.60 9.95
N LYS A 169 9.31 11.08 9.36
CA LYS A 169 10.66 11.66 9.50
C LYS A 169 11.21 12.33 8.24
N HIS A 170 10.85 11.86 7.05
CA HIS A 170 11.49 12.26 5.79
C HIS A 170 10.67 13.18 4.89
N LEU A 171 9.36 13.28 5.08
CA LEU A 171 8.64 14.41 4.52
C LEU A 171 9.04 15.67 5.31
N PRO A 172 9.31 16.81 4.64
CA PRO A 172 9.82 18.01 5.31
C PRO A 172 8.85 18.47 6.39
N TYR A 173 9.29 18.30 7.65
CA TYR A 173 8.53 18.59 8.84
C TYR A 173 8.66 20.06 9.25
N ASN A 174 7.53 20.75 9.20
CA ASN A 174 7.14 21.66 10.25
C ASN A 174 5.86 21.08 10.85
N ASN A 175 5.82 20.83 12.15
CA ASN A 175 4.75 20.10 12.85
C ASN A 175 3.30 20.52 12.55
N GLN A 176 3.09 21.68 11.94
CA GLN A 176 1.80 22.18 11.47
C GLN A 176 1.54 21.92 9.98
N ASN A 177 2.56 21.51 9.19
CA ASN A 177 2.48 21.39 7.73
C ASN A 177 2.41 19.96 7.19
N CYS A 178 2.59 18.92 8.02
CA CYS A 178 2.52 17.52 7.57
C CYS A 178 1.14 17.17 7.06
N ARG A 179 0.09 17.58 7.76
CA ARG A 179 -1.31 17.44 7.36
C ARG A 179 -1.65 18.17 6.06
N LYS A 180 -0.71 18.91 5.47
CA LYS A 180 -0.87 19.50 4.15
C LYS A 180 -0.80 18.46 3.03
N TYR A 181 -0.04 17.38 3.21
CA TYR A 181 0.21 16.38 2.17
C TYR A 181 -0.52 15.07 2.39
N TYR A 182 -0.75 14.69 3.66
CA TYR A 182 -1.49 13.48 3.99
C TYR A 182 -2.41 13.69 5.19
N ASP A 183 -3.38 12.80 5.32
CA ASP A 183 -4.28 12.71 6.47
C ASP A 183 -4.39 11.26 6.92
N ILE A 184 -4.90 11.03 8.13
CA ILE A 184 -5.06 9.70 8.69
C ILE A 184 -6.55 9.34 8.70
N LEU A 185 -6.87 8.16 8.18
CA LEU A 185 -8.21 7.60 8.20
C LEU A 185 -8.42 6.77 9.46
N ALA A 186 -9.59 6.92 10.06
CA ALA A 186 -10.02 6.05 11.14
C ALA A 186 -10.56 4.71 10.60
N TRP A 187 -10.40 3.65 11.40
CA TRP A 187 -10.87 2.30 11.06
C TRP A 187 -12.40 2.15 11.04
N GLU A 188 -13.16 3.14 11.51
CA GLU A 188 -14.63 3.08 11.57
C GLU A 188 -15.33 2.77 10.23
N HIS A 189 -14.67 3.06 9.12
CA HIS A 189 -15.17 2.80 7.76
C HIS A 189 -14.81 1.42 7.22
N PHE A 190 -13.95 0.68 7.91
CA PHE A 190 -13.36 -0.58 7.45
C PHE A 190 -13.40 -1.64 8.54
N GLY A 191 -13.40 -2.89 8.14
CA GLY A 191 -13.25 -4.03 9.03
C GLY A 191 -12.06 -4.88 8.60
N ASN A 192 -11.29 -5.38 9.57
CA ASN A 192 -10.28 -6.38 9.33
C ASN A 192 -10.74 -7.70 9.94
N LYS A 193 -10.88 -8.73 9.12
CA LYS A 193 -11.39 -10.05 9.53
C LYS A 193 -10.33 -11.00 10.06
N ASN A 194 -9.06 -10.65 10.01
CA ASN A 194 -7.98 -11.49 10.53
C ASN A 194 -7.80 -11.41 12.07
N GLY A 195 -8.67 -10.72 12.76
CA GLY A 195 -8.76 -10.78 14.23
C GLY A 195 -7.61 -10.15 15.01
N THR A 196 -6.79 -9.34 14.37
CA THR A 196 -5.64 -8.69 15.02
C THR A 196 -5.90 -7.25 15.47
N LEU A 197 -7.13 -6.77 15.33
CA LEU A 197 -7.53 -5.45 15.81
C LEU A 197 -8.74 -5.62 16.74
N ASN A 198 -8.48 -5.90 18.00
CA ASN A 198 -9.31 -5.57 19.16
C ASN A 198 -8.53 -4.61 20.04
#